data_07531c2c097623cb7d0504f65395acaa
#
_entry.id   07531c2c097623cb7d0504f65395acaa
#
_cell.length_a   1.000
_cell.length_b   1.000
_cell.length_c   1.000
_cell.angle_alpha   90.00
_cell.angle_beta   90.00
_cell.angle_gamma   90.00
#
_symmetry.space_group_name_H-M   'P 1'
#
loop_
_entity.id
_entity.type
_entity.pdbx_description
1 polymer ?
#
loop_
_entity_poly.entity_id
_entity_poly.type
_entity_poly.pdbx_seq_one_letter_code
_entity_poly.pdbx_strand_id
1 'polypeptide(L)'
;MRPPALLDAQTELVGRVLRFEHPAERVVADFGREHRALGARERRALGDGVFALLRKLALDRHLAASGSGALERRLAILSWRGDDRVLEAALSASERAWLERCLAVDVDALPEALRHNLPAWLAEPLQRTLGDEFERWVDANDAGAPLDLRVNALRADRAQAIARLAAEGVGAAATPHSPLGLRVEGKPSLQRGDALESGIVEVQDEGSQLLALVVGARRGDTVVDFCAGAGGKTLALGAQMRGTGRLYAFDVSGHRLAALQPRLRRSGLENVHPMQIASDRDERVERLAGKVDRVLVDAPCTGSGTLRRHPDLKWRQNDASLAALAASQRAILAAAARLVKPGGRLVYATCSVLAAEGEDVADDFERASGGAFARVSAEEALGRAQVGDAESLVEGERLRLWTHRHATDGFFAALWQRA
;
A
#
# COMPACT_ATOMS: atom_id res chain seq x y z
N MET A 1 22.58 -22.15 5.55
CA MET A 1 21.82 -23.42 5.79
C MET A 1 22.05 -24.37 4.63
N ARG A 2 21.90 -25.71 4.80
CA ARG A 2 21.96 -26.65 3.67
C ARG A 2 20.68 -26.55 2.85
N PRO A 3 20.72 -26.71 1.49
CA PRO A 3 19.55 -26.56 0.61
C PRO A 3 18.30 -27.36 1.05
N PRO A 4 18.40 -28.65 1.46
CA PRO A 4 17.21 -29.37 1.94
C PRO A 4 16.57 -28.72 3.18
N ALA A 5 17.36 -28.30 4.15
CA ALA A 5 16.84 -27.64 5.36
C ALA A 5 16.22 -26.26 5.05
N LEU A 6 16.71 -25.57 4.02
CA LEU A 6 16.14 -24.30 3.57
C LEU A 6 14.76 -24.54 2.90
N LEU A 7 14.62 -25.62 2.12
CA LEU A 7 13.35 -26.01 1.52
C LEU A 7 12.34 -26.47 2.58
N ASP A 8 12.79 -27.14 3.65
CA ASP A 8 11.93 -27.52 4.78
C ASP A 8 11.44 -26.26 5.51
N ALA A 9 12.30 -25.28 5.75
CA ALA A 9 11.93 -23.99 6.32
C ALA A 9 10.94 -23.23 5.42
N GLN A 10 11.11 -23.27 4.10
CA GLN A 10 10.16 -22.67 3.14
C GLN A 10 8.81 -23.41 3.20
N THR A 11 8.81 -24.72 3.30
CA THR A 11 7.60 -25.55 3.41
C THR A 11 6.79 -25.16 4.66
N GLU A 12 7.46 -25.03 5.80
CA GLU A 12 6.82 -24.58 7.05
C GLU A 12 6.26 -23.17 6.92
N LEU A 13 7.06 -22.23 6.39
CA LEU A 13 6.66 -20.84 6.22
C LEU A 13 5.47 -20.69 5.27
N VAL A 14 5.44 -21.43 4.16
CA VAL A 14 4.31 -21.50 3.22
C VAL A 14 3.06 -21.99 3.94
N GLY A 15 3.14 -23.06 4.74
CA GLY A 15 2.02 -23.57 5.52
C GLY A 15 1.45 -22.53 6.50
N ARG A 16 2.33 -21.73 7.15
CA ARG A 16 1.89 -20.63 8.03
C ARG A 16 1.20 -19.49 7.27
N VAL A 17 1.76 -19.07 6.15
CA VAL A 17 1.22 -17.96 5.35
C VAL A 17 -0.13 -18.31 4.72
N LEU A 18 -0.31 -19.53 4.24
CA LEU A 18 -1.54 -19.98 3.59
C LEU A 18 -2.74 -20.14 4.53
N ARG A 19 -2.57 -19.98 5.82
CA ARG A 19 -3.70 -19.84 6.78
C ARG A 19 -4.41 -18.50 6.64
N PHE A 20 -3.73 -17.49 6.09
CA PHE A 20 -4.26 -16.13 5.90
C PHE A 20 -4.77 -15.42 7.17
N GLU A 21 -4.37 -15.87 8.36
CA GLU A 21 -4.75 -15.28 9.64
C GLU A 21 -4.11 -13.90 9.86
N HIS A 22 -2.92 -13.72 9.31
CA HIS A 22 -2.14 -12.47 9.42
C HIS A 22 -1.58 -12.05 8.06
N PRO A 23 -1.22 -10.74 7.89
CA PRO A 23 -0.49 -10.28 6.70
C PRO A 23 0.77 -11.10 6.47
N ALA A 24 1.03 -11.48 5.21
CA ALA A 24 2.18 -12.31 4.85
C ALA A 24 3.51 -11.71 5.33
N GLU A 25 3.68 -10.40 5.22
CA GLU A 25 4.86 -9.67 5.70
C GLU A 25 5.10 -9.90 7.21
N ARG A 26 4.03 -9.88 8.01
CA ARG A 26 4.12 -10.14 9.44
C ARG A 26 4.53 -11.58 9.70
N VAL A 27 3.91 -12.56 9.02
CA VAL A 27 4.24 -13.98 9.18
C VAL A 27 5.70 -14.25 8.83
N VAL A 28 6.20 -13.68 7.72
CA VAL A 28 7.61 -13.79 7.30
C VAL A 28 8.54 -13.17 8.33
N ALA A 29 8.20 -11.99 8.87
CA ALA A 29 9.02 -11.31 9.88
C ALA A 29 9.06 -12.08 11.20
N ASP A 30 7.92 -12.61 11.65
CA ASP A 30 7.81 -13.43 12.87
C ASP A 30 8.62 -14.71 12.73
N PHE A 31 8.48 -15.41 11.60
CA PHE A 31 9.25 -16.60 11.26
C PHE A 31 10.75 -16.35 11.32
N GLY A 32 11.21 -15.22 10.74
CA GLY A 32 12.62 -14.83 10.76
C GLY A 32 13.15 -14.53 12.17
N ARG A 33 12.29 -14.07 13.11
CA ARG A 33 12.65 -13.84 14.51
C ARG A 33 12.72 -15.15 15.32
N GLU A 34 11.85 -16.08 15.03
CA GLU A 34 11.81 -17.40 15.67
C GLU A 34 13.00 -18.25 15.23
N HIS A 35 13.35 -18.23 13.96
CA HIS A 35 14.42 -19.02 13.36
C HIS A 35 15.76 -18.26 13.34
N ARG A 36 16.36 -18.06 14.54
CA ARG A 36 17.58 -17.25 14.71
C ARG A 36 18.80 -17.77 13.94
N ALA A 37 18.83 -19.05 13.58
CA ALA A 37 19.89 -19.66 12.78
C ALA A 37 19.89 -19.22 11.31
N LEU A 38 18.79 -18.62 10.81
CA LEU A 38 18.71 -18.08 9.47
C LEU A 38 19.54 -16.80 9.34
N GLY A 39 20.48 -16.78 8.39
CA GLY A 39 21.19 -15.56 8.01
C GLY A 39 20.30 -14.58 7.22
N ALA A 40 20.78 -13.35 7.03
CA ALA A 40 20.02 -12.31 6.32
C ALA A 40 19.65 -12.71 4.88
N ARG A 41 20.59 -13.39 4.18
CA ARG A 41 20.38 -13.86 2.80
C ARG A 41 19.28 -14.93 2.75
N GLU A 42 19.26 -15.85 3.69
CA GLU A 42 18.28 -16.95 3.78
C GLU A 42 16.89 -16.39 4.11
N ARG A 43 16.78 -15.49 5.09
CA ARG A 43 15.51 -14.82 5.40
C ARG A 43 14.93 -14.08 4.21
N ARG A 44 15.80 -13.42 3.43
CA ARG A 44 15.38 -12.73 2.19
C ARG A 44 14.87 -13.72 1.16
N ALA A 45 15.60 -14.83 0.91
CA ALA A 45 15.19 -15.85 -0.06
C ALA A 45 13.84 -16.49 0.32
N LEU A 46 13.62 -16.80 1.62
CA LEU A 46 12.35 -17.32 2.11
C LEU A 46 11.20 -16.32 1.87
N GLY A 47 11.43 -15.04 2.19
CA GLY A 47 10.44 -13.99 1.96
C GLY A 47 10.13 -13.80 0.48
N ASP A 48 11.15 -13.69 -0.37
CA ASP A 48 10.99 -13.54 -1.82
C ASP A 48 10.19 -14.72 -2.41
N GLY A 49 10.48 -15.96 -1.97
CA GLY A 49 9.71 -17.15 -2.37
C GLY A 49 8.24 -17.09 -1.94
N VAL A 50 7.95 -16.67 -0.71
CA VAL A 50 6.55 -16.50 -0.25
C VAL A 50 5.80 -15.48 -1.11
N PHE A 51 6.40 -14.32 -1.39
CA PHE A 51 5.75 -13.30 -2.21
C PHE A 51 5.60 -13.73 -3.68
N ALA A 52 6.55 -14.50 -4.23
CA ALA A 52 6.43 -15.11 -5.55
C ALA A 52 5.24 -16.09 -5.61
N LEU A 53 5.12 -16.99 -4.61
CA LEU A 53 3.99 -17.90 -4.49
C LEU A 53 2.65 -17.15 -4.43
N LEU A 54 2.54 -16.13 -3.58
CA LEU A 54 1.29 -15.39 -3.39
C LEU A 54 0.83 -14.66 -4.66
N ARG A 55 1.77 -14.23 -5.50
CA ARG A 55 1.45 -13.65 -6.81
C ARG A 55 0.83 -14.68 -7.75
N LYS A 56 1.32 -15.92 -7.73
CA LYS A 56 0.92 -16.99 -8.65
C LYS A 56 0.14 -18.13 -7.97
N LEU A 57 -0.50 -17.87 -6.84
CA LEU A 57 -1.06 -18.93 -5.97
C LEU A 57 -2.14 -19.79 -6.66
N ALA A 58 -3.00 -19.21 -7.51
CA ALA A 58 -4.02 -19.99 -8.22
C ALA A 58 -3.37 -20.97 -9.20
N LEU A 59 -2.42 -20.49 -10.00
CA LEU A 59 -1.64 -21.31 -10.92
C LEU A 59 -0.84 -22.37 -10.16
N ASP A 60 -0.13 -21.98 -9.09
CA ASP A 60 0.71 -22.90 -8.33
C ASP A 60 -0.10 -24.01 -7.64
N ARG A 61 -1.30 -23.70 -7.14
CA ARG A 61 -2.23 -24.72 -6.63
C ARG A 61 -2.70 -25.68 -7.73
N HIS A 62 -2.99 -25.15 -8.92
CA HIS A 62 -3.36 -25.97 -10.07
C HIS A 62 -2.22 -26.93 -10.46
N LEU A 63 -1.00 -26.41 -10.61
CA LEU A 63 0.19 -27.23 -10.94
C LEU A 63 0.48 -28.24 -9.81
N ALA A 64 0.39 -27.83 -8.57
CA ALA A 64 0.63 -28.68 -7.41
C ALA A 64 -0.35 -29.87 -7.33
N ALA A 65 -1.54 -29.78 -7.90
CA ALA A 65 -2.50 -30.88 -7.92
C ALA A 65 -2.00 -32.13 -8.67
N SER A 66 -1.07 -31.96 -9.62
CA SER A 66 -0.48 -33.06 -10.38
C SER A 66 0.62 -33.84 -9.64
N GLY A 67 1.06 -33.34 -8.48
CA GLY A 67 2.15 -33.94 -7.70
C GLY A 67 1.67 -34.82 -6.55
N SER A 68 2.62 -35.48 -5.88
CA SER A 68 2.39 -36.31 -4.68
C SER A 68 3.05 -35.72 -3.43
N GLY A 69 2.63 -36.14 -2.25
CA GLY A 69 3.14 -35.65 -0.96
C GLY A 69 2.40 -34.42 -0.44
N ALA A 70 2.99 -33.72 0.54
CA ALA A 70 2.37 -32.56 1.18
C ALA A 70 2.20 -31.38 0.19
N LEU A 71 1.04 -30.72 0.21
CA LEU A 71 0.75 -29.58 -0.65
C LEU A 71 1.73 -28.42 -0.41
N GLU A 72 2.01 -28.12 0.85
CA GLU A 72 2.90 -27.03 1.27
C GLU A 72 4.32 -27.22 0.71
N ARG A 73 4.81 -28.47 0.67
CA ARG A 73 6.11 -28.78 0.08
C ARG A 73 6.13 -28.55 -1.44
N ARG A 74 5.09 -28.98 -2.15
CA ARG A 74 4.95 -28.75 -3.59
C ARG A 74 4.87 -27.26 -3.90
N LEU A 75 4.12 -26.49 -3.13
CA LEU A 75 4.04 -25.04 -3.26
C LEU A 75 5.36 -24.35 -2.92
N ALA A 76 6.09 -24.83 -1.92
CA ALA A 76 7.43 -24.35 -1.59
C ALA A 76 8.42 -24.59 -2.75
N ILE A 77 8.36 -25.74 -3.41
CA ILE A 77 9.16 -26.03 -4.60
C ILE A 77 8.80 -25.05 -5.73
N LEU A 78 7.50 -24.87 -6.03
CA LEU A 78 7.04 -23.97 -7.07
C LEU A 78 7.38 -22.49 -6.77
N SER A 79 7.44 -22.10 -5.49
CA SER A 79 7.80 -20.73 -5.08
C SER A 79 9.23 -20.33 -5.47
N TRP A 80 10.10 -21.32 -5.68
CA TRP A 80 11.50 -21.13 -6.08
C TRP A 80 11.79 -21.59 -7.50
N ARG A 81 10.78 -21.78 -8.34
CA ARG A 81 11.01 -22.08 -9.76
C ARG A 81 11.91 -20.99 -10.37
N GLY A 82 12.98 -21.40 -11.06
CA GLY A 82 14.00 -20.51 -11.61
C GLY A 82 15.17 -20.20 -10.65
N ASP A 83 15.19 -20.72 -9.41
CA ASP A 83 16.39 -20.76 -8.56
C ASP A 83 16.96 -22.19 -8.51
N ASP A 84 17.66 -22.58 -9.57
CA ASP A 84 18.20 -23.92 -9.73
C ASP A 84 19.17 -24.31 -8.61
N ARG A 85 19.87 -23.35 -8.01
CA ARG A 85 20.93 -23.63 -7.01
C ARG A 85 20.39 -24.26 -5.73
N VAL A 86 19.21 -23.83 -5.28
CA VAL A 86 18.56 -24.42 -4.09
C VAL A 86 17.88 -25.71 -4.45
N LEU A 87 17.12 -25.73 -5.55
CA LEU A 87 16.30 -26.85 -5.96
C LEU A 87 17.14 -28.07 -6.39
N GLU A 88 18.22 -27.90 -7.16
CA GLU A 88 19.08 -28.99 -7.59
C GLU A 88 19.59 -29.86 -6.45
N ALA A 89 19.96 -29.26 -5.33
CA ALA A 89 20.53 -29.97 -4.19
C ALA A 89 19.48 -30.42 -3.17
N ALA A 90 18.22 -29.95 -3.26
CA ALA A 90 17.19 -30.20 -2.27
C ALA A 90 16.12 -31.21 -2.73
N LEU A 91 15.91 -31.36 -4.04
CA LEU A 91 14.86 -32.18 -4.60
C LEU A 91 15.25 -33.66 -4.75
N SER A 92 14.32 -34.56 -4.44
CA SER A 92 14.39 -35.96 -4.87
C SER A 92 14.23 -36.07 -6.39
N ALA A 93 14.62 -37.22 -6.97
CA ALA A 93 14.46 -37.47 -8.40
C ALA A 93 13.00 -37.36 -8.86
N SER A 94 12.06 -37.82 -8.05
CA SER A 94 10.62 -37.73 -8.35
C SER A 94 10.08 -36.31 -8.30
N GLU A 95 10.53 -35.48 -7.34
CA GLU A 95 10.16 -34.06 -7.24
C GLU A 95 10.72 -33.26 -8.41
N ARG A 96 11.93 -33.55 -8.84
CA ARG A 96 12.56 -32.91 -9.99
C ARG A 96 11.79 -33.21 -11.27
N ALA A 97 11.52 -34.49 -11.55
CA ALA A 97 10.73 -34.87 -12.74
C ALA A 97 9.31 -34.30 -12.72
N TRP A 98 8.72 -34.13 -11.53
CA TRP A 98 7.42 -33.44 -11.38
C TRP A 98 7.54 -31.95 -11.68
N LEU A 99 8.55 -31.27 -11.14
CA LEU A 99 8.78 -29.84 -11.39
C LEU A 99 9.01 -29.56 -12.89
N GLU A 100 9.80 -30.40 -13.58
CA GLU A 100 10.02 -30.30 -15.03
C GLU A 100 8.69 -30.35 -15.79
N ARG A 101 7.77 -31.26 -15.43
CA ARG A 101 6.42 -31.30 -16.03
C ARG A 101 5.61 -30.04 -15.74
N CYS A 102 5.70 -29.49 -14.52
CA CYS A 102 5.02 -28.24 -14.17
C CYS A 102 5.54 -27.06 -15.00
N LEU A 103 6.86 -27.00 -15.24
CA LEU A 103 7.51 -25.93 -16.02
C LEU A 103 7.20 -26.05 -17.54
N ALA A 104 6.86 -27.25 -18.02
CA ALA A 104 6.48 -27.49 -19.39
C ALA A 104 5.00 -27.18 -19.72
N VAL A 105 4.20 -26.82 -18.71
CA VAL A 105 2.79 -26.44 -18.91
C VAL A 105 2.71 -25.13 -19.70
N ASP A 106 1.98 -25.15 -20.79
CA ASP A 106 1.63 -23.94 -21.54
C ASP A 106 0.59 -23.14 -20.74
N VAL A 107 1.07 -22.07 -20.07
CA VAL A 107 0.23 -21.21 -19.22
C VAL A 107 -0.80 -20.45 -20.05
N ASP A 108 -0.50 -20.10 -21.30
CA ASP A 108 -1.40 -19.35 -22.16
C ASP A 108 -2.62 -20.18 -22.60
N ALA A 109 -2.50 -21.50 -22.60
CA ALA A 109 -3.60 -22.42 -22.85
C ALA A 109 -4.52 -22.65 -21.63
N LEU A 110 -4.16 -22.15 -20.44
CA LEU A 110 -4.95 -22.31 -19.23
C LEU A 110 -6.13 -21.32 -19.17
N PRO A 111 -7.18 -21.63 -18.37
CA PRO A 111 -8.27 -20.69 -18.11
C PRO A 111 -7.76 -19.34 -17.57
N GLU A 112 -8.43 -18.25 -17.94
CA GLU A 112 -8.07 -16.87 -17.56
C GLU A 112 -7.86 -16.71 -16.06
N ALA A 113 -8.70 -17.29 -15.23
CA ALA A 113 -8.57 -17.21 -13.76
C ALA A 113 -7.23 -17.75 -13.24
N LEU A 114 -6.62 -18.72 -13.92
CA LEU A 114 -5.30 -19.27 -13.60
C LEU A 114 -4.18 -18.41 -14.18
N ARG A 115 -4.37 -17.86 -15.40
CA ARG A 115 -3.40 -16.95 -16.03
C ARG A 115 -3.26 -15.67 -15.25
N HIS A 116 -4.37 -15.02 -14.89
CA HIS A 116 -4.40 -13.75 -14.15
C HIS A 116 -4.08 -13.90 -12.66
N ASN A 117 -4.21 -15.11 -12.10
CA ASN A 117 -4.02 -15.34 -10.66
C ASN A 117 -4.85 -14.39 -9.77
N LEU A 118 -6.06 -14.10 -10.16
CA LEU A 118 -7.00 -13.24 -9.44
C LEU A 118 -8.25 -14.03 -9.04
N PRO A 119 -8.76 -13.85 -7.81
CA PRO A 119 -10.07 -14.37 -7.43
C PRO A 119 -11.19 -13.56 -8.10
N ALA A 120 -12.35 -14.20 -8.31
CA ALA A 120 -13.48 -13.62 -9.04
C ALA A 120 -13.96 -12.27 -8.47
N TRP A 121 -14.02 -12.13 -7.13
CA TRP A 121 -14.43 -10.90 -6.46
C TRP A 121 -13.63 -9.66 -6.89
N LEU A 122 -12.40 -9.86 -7.35
CA LEU A 122 -11.50 -8.81 -7.80
C LEU A 122 -11.41 -8.75 -9.35
N ALA A 123 -11.32 -9.90 -10.01
CA ALA A 123 -11.15 -9.96 -11.47
C ALA A 123 -12.37 -9.40 -12.21
N GLU A 124 -13.58 -9.82 -11.85
CA GLU A 124 -14.80 -9.43 -12.55
C GLU A 124 -15.09 -7.91 -12.52
N PRO A 125 -15.02 -7.21 -11.37
CA PRO A 125 -15.17 -5.76 -11.35
C PRO A 125 -14.08 -5.05 -12.16
N LEU A 126 -12.84 -5.51 -12.10
CA LEU A 126 -11.73 -4.88 -12.81
C LEU A 126 -11.80 -5.08 -14.32
N GLN A 127 -12.20 -6.25 -14.80
CA GLN A 127 -12.45 -6.48 -16.23
C GLN A 127 -13.52 -5.54 -16.77
N ARG A 128 -14.61 -5.32 -16.01
CA ARG A 128 -15.65 -4.36 -16.41
C ARG A 128 -15.16 -2.91 -16.45
N THR A 129 -14.29 -2.53 -15.49
CA THR A 129 -13.79 -1.16 -15.39
C THR A 129 -12.69 -0.86 -16.40
N LEU A 130 -11.78 -1.80 -16.62
CA LEU A 130 -10.56 -1.58 -17.41
C LEU A 130 -10.69 -2.02 -18.88
N GLY A 131 -11.64 -2.92 -19.20
CA GLY A 131 -11.78 -3.43 -20.55
C GLY A 131 -10.45 -3.95 -21.10
N ASP A 132 -10.02 -3.39 -22.23
CA ASP A 132 -8.78 -3.78 -22.93
C ASP A 132 -7.49 -3.49 -22.15
N GLU A 133 -7.56 -2.70 -21.07
CA GLU A 133 -6.40 -2.42 -20.22
C GLU A 133 -6.21 -3.44 -19.10
N PHE A 134 -7.14 -4.36 -18.92
CA PHE A 134 -7.13 -5.30 -17.80
C PHE A 134 -5.86 -6.15 -17.75
N GLU A 135 -5.43 -6.71 -18.88
CA GLU A 135 -4.20 -7.52 -18.95
C GLU A 135 -2.96 -6.71 -18.55
N ARG A 136 -2.84 -5.47 -19.03
CA ARG A 136 -1.72 -4.57 -18.65
C ARG A 136 -1.73 -4.27 -17.14
N TRP A 137 -2.94 -4.16 -16.55
CA TRP A 137 -3.07 -3.97 -15.11
C TRP A 137 -2.62 -5.21 -14.33
N VAL A 138 -2.98 -6.41 -14.79
CA VAL A 138 -2.55 -7.69 -14.19
C VAL A 138 -1.03 -7.77 -14.20
N ASP A 139 -0.39 -7.55 -15.34
CA ASP A 139 1.07 -7.60 -15.49
C ASP A 139 1.78 -6.61 -14.57
N ALA A 140 1.28 -5.38 -14.49
CA ALA A 140 1.85 -4.35 -13.62
C ALA A 140 1.78 -4.69 -12.13
N ASN A 141 0.76 -5.46 -11.71
CA ASN A 141 0.59 -5.89 -10.32
C ASN A 141 1.32 -7.19 -9.99
N ASP A 142 1.66 -8.01 -10.99
CA ASP A 142 2.54 -9.17 -10.84
C ASP A 142 4.01 -8.76 -10.73
N ALA A 143 4.39 -7.64 -11.30
CA ALA A 143 5.71 -7.06 -11.14
C ALA A 143 5.95 -6.60 -9.69
N GLY A 144 7.19 -6.66 -9.24
CA GLY A 144 7.57 -6.14 -7.92
C GLY A 144 7.47 -4.61 -7.89
N ALA A 145 6.98 -4.06 -6.77
CA ALA A 145 6.91 -2.62 -6.59
C ALA A 145 8.31 -1.99 -6.47
N PRO A 146 8.51 -0.78 -7.04
CA PRO A 146 9.70 0.01 -6.78
C PRO A 146 9.72 0.49 -5.33
N LEU A 147 10.90 0.90 -4.87
CA LEU A 147 11.07 1.55 -3.57
C LEU A 147 11.06 3.05 -3.77
N ASP A 148 9.97 3.69 -3.34
CA ASP A 148 9.83 5.13 -3.40
C ASP A 148 10.03 5.75 -2.02
N LEU A 149 10.66 6.93 -2.00
CA LEU A 149 10.91 7.74 -0.82
C LEU A 149 10.24 9.10 -1.00
N ARG A 150 9.78 9.67 0.12
CA ARG A 150 9.37 11.07 0.17
C ARG A 150 10.41 11.88 0.91
N VAL A 151 10.85 12.98 0.31
CA VAL A 151 11.71 13.97 0.96
C VAL A 151 10.93 14.73 2.02
N ASN A 152 11.51 14.89 3.19
CA ASN A 152 11.00 15.76 4.25
C ASN A 152 11.38 17.22 3.97
N ALA A 153 10.45 17.99 3.44
CA ALA A 153 10.66 19.38 3.06
C ALA A 153 11.03 20.33 4.22
N LEU A 154 10.98 19.85 5.48
CA LEU A 154 11.51 20.60 6.64
C LEU A 154 13.01 20.45 6.81
N ARG A 155 13.60 19.39 6.25
CA ARG A 155 15.00 19.03 6.48
C ARG A 155 15.88 19.19 5.24
N ALA A 156 15.32 18.96 4.06
CA ALA A 156 16.07 19.01 2.81
C ALA A 156 15.15 19.30 1.63
N ASP A 157 15.73 19.79 0.54
CA ASP A 157 15.13 19.72 -0.78
C ASP A 157 15.48 18.37 -1.47
N ARG A 158 14.91 18.16 -2.65
CA ARG A 158 15.07 16.91 -3.41
C ARG A 158 16.52 16.67 -3.87
N ALA A 159 17.22 17.72 -4.28
CA ALA A 159 18.61 17.62 -4.72
C ALA A 159 19.56 17.26 -3.57
N GLN A 160 19.35 17.87 -2.40
CA GLN A 160 20.11 17.57 -1.19
C GLN A 160 19.86 16.12 -0.72
N ALA A 161 18.61 15.65 -0.79
CA ALA A 161 18.27 14.27 -0.43
C ALA A 161 18.91 13.24 -1.38
N ILE A 162 18.93 13.51 -2.70
CA ILE A 162 19.62 12.67 -3.69
C ILE A 162 21.13 12.63 -3.39
N ALA A 163 21.77 13.77 -3.16
CA ALA A 163 23.18 13.85 -2.85
C ALA A 163 23.52 13.07 -1.56
N ARG A 164 22.64 13.14 -0.54
CA ARG A 164 22.82 12.39 0.71
C ARG A 164 22.73 10.90 0.51
N LEU A 165 21.72 10.41 -0.23
CA LEU A 165 21.57 9.00 -0.58
C LEU A 165 22.76 8.49 -1.40
N ALA A 166 23.23 9.28 -2.38
CA ALA A 166 24.40 8.93 -3.19
C ALA A 166 25.69 8.78 -2.34
N ALA A 167 25.88 9.63 -1.32
CA ALA A 167 26.99 9.51 -0.38
C ALA A 167 26.93 8.21 0.46
N GLU A 168 25.75 7.60 0.58
CA GLU A 168 25.52 6.30 1.24
C GLU A 168 25.56 5.13 0.25
N GLY A 169 25.90 5.38 -1.01
CA GLY A 169 25.94 4.37 -2.08
C GLY A 169 24.54 3.96 -2.58
N VAL A 170 23.53 4.79 -2.35
CA VAL A 170 22.15 4.56 -2.78
C VAL A 170 21.81 5.46 -3.96
N GLY A 171 21.66 4.87 -5.17
CA GLY A 171 21.17 5.58 -6.35
C GLY A 171 19.67 5.89 -6.20
N ALA A 172 19.29 7.13 -6.48
CA ALA A 172 17.90 7.54 -6.49
C ALA A 172 17.67 8.66 -7.51
N ALA A 173 16.50 8.61 -8.17
CA ALA A 173 16.05 9.62 -9.13
C ALA A 173 14.71 10.22 -8.71
N ALA A 174 14.40 11.40 -9.23
CA ALA A 174 13.09 12.01 -9.03
C ALA A 174 11.97 11.12 -9.58
N THR A 175 10.87 10.98 -8.83
CA THR A 175 9.66 10.35 -9.35
C THR A 175 8.93 11.28 -10.35
N PRO A 176 8.08 10.74 -11.26
CA PRO A 176 7.45 11.53 -12.32
C PRO A 176 6.55 12.67 -11.83
N HIS A 177 5.77 12.45 -10.79
CA HIS A 177 4.66 13.32 -10.43
C HIS A 177 4.89 14.10 -9.13
N SER A 178 5.34 13.45 -8.07
CA SER A 178 5.50 14.11 -6.77
C SER A 178 6.72 15.05 -6.75
N PRO A 179 6.56 16.32 -6.37
CA PRO A 179 7.70 17.24 -6.23
C PRO A 179 8.68 16.83 -5.12
N LEU A 180 8.28 15.93 -4.23
CA LEU A 180 9.06 15.42 -3.11
C LEU A 180 9.46 13.94 -3.26
N GLY A 181 9.05 13.30 -4.37
CA GLY A 181 9.25 11.88 -4.59
C GLY A 181 10.64 11.55 -5.12
N LEU A 182 11.19 10.45 -4.63
CA LEU A 182 12.41 9.82 -5.13
C LEU A 182 12.15 8.33 -5.35
N ARG A 183 12.62 7.78 -6.45
CA ARG A 183 12.64 6.34 -6.73
C ARG A 183 14.04 5.81 -6.59
N VAL A 184 14.18 4.78 -5.74
CA VAL A 184 15.48 4.17 -5.45
C VAL A 184 15.83 3.14 -6.52
N GLU A 185 17.07 3.13 -6.96
CA GLU A 185 17.59 2.17 -7.90
C GLU A 185 17.93 0.83 -7.19
N GLY A 186 17.49 -0.27 -7.76
CA GLY A 186 17.73 -1.60 -7.19
C GLY A 186 16.98 -1.86 -5.88
N LYS A 187 17.58 -2.63 -4.99
CA LYS A 187 17.00 -3.01 -3.67
C LYS A 187 18.04 -2.85 -2.55
N PRO A 188 18.57 -1.64 -2.30
CA PRO A 188 19.52 -1.43 -1.21
C PRO A 188 18.85 -1.59 0.15
N SER A 189 19.66 -1.83 1.19
CA SER A 189 19.17 -1.79 2.57
C SER A 189 19.25 -0.36 3.08
N LEU A 190 18.08 0.25 3.29
CA LEU A 190 17.97 1.63 3.84
C LEU A 190 17.93 1.67 5.37
N GLN A 191 17.76 0.53 6.05
CA GLN A 191 17.44 0.48 7.49
C GLN A 191 18.51 1.08 8.41
N ARG A 192 19.74 1.26 7.92
CA ARG A 192 20.86 1.86 8.66
C ARG A 192 21.45 3.07 7.93
N GLY A 193 20.74 3.60 6.94
CA GLY A 193 21.15 4.79 6.21
C GLY A 193 20.84 6.05 6.99
N ASP A 194 21.78 6.97 7.05
CA ASP A 194 21.63 8.24 7.77
C ASP A 194 20.50 9.10 7.18
N ALA A 195 20.27 9.06 5.88
CA ALA A 195 19.17 9.79 5.25
C ALA A 195 17.79 9.40 5.82
N LEU A 196 17.59 8.11 6.14
CA LEU A 196 16.37 7.63 6.77
C LEU A 196 16.37 7.91 8.29
N GLU A 197 17.47 7.64 8.98
CA GLU A 197 17.60 7.80 10.42
C GLU A 197 17.51 9.27 10.86
N SER A 198 18.08 10.20 10.07
CA SER A 198 17.96 11.64 10.30
C SER A 198 16.61 12.23 9.89
N GLY A 199 15.73 11.44 9.26
CA GLY A 199 14.41 11.90 8.81
C GLY A 199 14.44 12.85 7.61
N ILE A 200 15.51 12.83 6.81
CA ILE A 200 15.60 13.53 5.51
C ILE A 200 14.63 12.90 4.53
N VAL A 201 14.52 11.56 4.55
CA VAL A 201 13.58 10.82 3.71
C VAL A 201 12.71 9.88 4.54
N GLU A 202 11.53 9.57 4.02
CA GLU A 202 10.60 8.55 4.51
C GLU A 202 10.20 7.59 3.40
N VAL A 203 10.09 6.30 3.70
CA VAL A 203 9.59 5.32 2.73
C VAL A 203 8.11 5.56 2.52
N GLN A 204 7.73 5.93 1.30
CA GLN A 204 6.34 6.16 0.93
C GLN A 204 6.18 6.08 -0.59
N ASP A 205 5.23 5.27 -1.06
CA ASP A 205 4.83 5.20 -2.48
C ASP A 205 4.43 6.59 -3.01
N GLU A 206 4.77 6.87 -4.27
CA GLU A 206 4.49 8.17 -4.88
C GLU A 206 3.00 8.50 -4.89
N GLY A 207 2.12 7.54 -5.17
CA GLY A 207 0.66 7.76 -5.14
C GLY A 207 0.16 8.14 -3.75
N SER A 208 0.73 7.54 -2.68
CA SER A 208 0.43 7.93 -1.30
C SER A 208 0.91 9.34 -0.97
N GLN A 209 2.00 9.82 -1.61
CA GLN A 209 2.44 11.22 -1.49
C GLN A 209 1.45 12.16 -2.16
N LEU A 210 0.96 11.81 -3.35
CA LEU A 210 -0.04 12.59 -4.09
C LEU A 210 -1.34 12.75 -3.27
N LEU A 211 -1.80 11.69 -2.60
CA LEU A 211 -2.94 11.76 -1.70
C LEU A 211 -2.76 12.77 -0.56
N ALA A 212 -1.57 12.86 0.02
CA ALA A 212 -1.31 13.87 1.02
C ALA A 212 -1.27 15.29 0.44
N LEU A 213 -0.80 15.44 -0.81
CA LEU A 213 -0.72 16.74 -1.49
C LEU A 213 -2.10 17.31 -1.82
N VAL A 214 -3.07 16.51 -2.27
CA VAL A 214 -4.43 17.01 -2.59
C VAL A 214 -5.21 17.53 -1.38
N VAL A 215 -4.81 17.17 -0.15
CA VAL A 215 -5.38 17.75 1.08
C VAL A 215 -5.12 19.26 1.12
N GLY A 216 -3.97 19.70 0.65
CA GLY A 216 -3.59 21.10 0.60
C GLY A 216 -3.46 21.74 1.98
N ALA A 217 -2.89 21.02 2.95
CA ALA A 217 -2.64 21.53 4.30
C ALA A 217 -1.69 22.73 4.26
N ARG A 218 -1.96 23.73 5.13
CA ARG A 218 -1.23 25.01 5.13
C ARG A 218 -0.69 25.33 6.51
N ARG A 219 0.24 26.25 6.56
CA ARG A 219 0.75 26.81 7.84
C ARG A 219 -0.41 27.37 8.67
N GLY A 220 -0.45 26.98 9.94
CA GLY A 220 -1.44 27.45 10.89
C GLY A 220 -2.78 26.72 10.87
N ASP A 221 -3.05 25.84 9.86
CA ASP A 221 -4.28 25.08 9.80
C ASP A 221 -4.45 24.14 11.04
N THR A 222 -5.70 23.86 11.36
CA THR A 222 -6.09 22.70 12.15
C THR A 222 -6.44 21.57 11.20
N VAL A 223 -5.67 20.48 11.22
CA VAL A 223 -5.82 19.35 10.30
C VAL A 223 -6.12 18.06 11.09
N VAL A 224 -6.96 17.21 10.52
CA VAL A 224 -7.21 15.85 11.05
C VAL A 224 -6.87 14.83 9.98
N ASP A 225 -6.00 13.89 10.33
CA ASP A 225 -5.81 12.61 9.63
C ASP A 225 -6.64 11.56 10.39
N PHE A 226 -7.80 11.20 9.83
CA PHE A 226 -8.84 10.48 10.58
C PHE A 226 -8.56 8.98 10.71
N CYS A 227 -7.74 8.41 9.82
CA CYS A 227 -7.30 7.01 9.83
C CYS A 227 -5.77 6.93 9.66
N ALA A 228 -5.05 7.56 10.58
CA ALA A 228 -3.63 7.87 10.44
C ALA A 228 -2.70 6.66 10.27
N GLY A 229 -3.09 5.50 10.80
CA GLY A 229 -2.28 4.29 10.74
C GLY A 229 -0.89 4.49 11.35
N ALA A 230 0.15 4.11 10.61
CA ALA A 230 1.55 4.33 10.99
C ALA A 230 2.08 5.73 10.61
N GLY A 231 1.20 6.65 10.17
CA GLY A 231 1.50 8.07 10.03
C GLY A 231 2.19 8.51 8.74
N GLY A 232 2.19 7.70 7.68
CA GLY A 232 2.83 8.08 6.42
C GLY A 232 2.30 9.39 5.85
N LYS A 233 0.97 9.54 5.77
CA LYS A 233 0.28 10.75 5.32
C LYS A 233 0.32 11.84 6.39
N THR A 234 0.15 11.50 7.66
CA THR A 234 0.32 12.44 8.79
C THR A 234 1.63 13.21 8.70
N LEU A 235 2.76 12.53 8.51
CA LEU A 235 4.08 13.16 8.40
C LEU A 235 4.19 14.05 7.14
N ALA A 236 3.53 13.66 6.04
CA ALA A 236 3.47 14.49 4.84
C ALA A 236 2.69 15.79 5.09
N LEU A 237 1.53 15.69 5.74
CA LEU A 237 0.69 16.84 6.09
C LEU A 237 1.42 17.79 7.07
N GLY A 238 2.05 17.25 8.11
CA GLY A 238 2.83 18.04 9.04
C GLY A 238 3.98 18.81 8.38
N ALA A 239 4.66 18.20 7.40
CA ALA A 239 5.70 18.86 6.62
C ALA A 239 5.14 19.98 5.73
N GLN A 240 3.97 19.79 5.08
CA GLN A 240 3.27 20.85 4.33
C GLN A 240 2.90 22.03 5.24
N MET A 241 2.45 21.75 6.45
CA MET A 241 2.15 22.76 7.48
C MET A 241 3.39 23.45 8.03
N ARG A 242 4.60 23.04 7.62
CA ARG A 242 5.87 23.57 8.14
C ARG A 242 6.00 23.43 9.67
N GLY A 243 5.44 22.35 10.23
CA GLY A 243 5.45 22.12 11.69
C GLY A 243 4.61 23.12 12.49
N THR A 244 3.71 23.88 11.88
CA THR A 244 2.86 24.89 12.53
C THR A 244 1.39 24.48 12.53
N GLY A 245 0.55 25.17 13.31
CA GLY A 245 -0.86 24.79 13.47
C GLY A 245 -1.03 23.54 14.35
N ARG A 246 -2.09 22.77 14.11
CA ARG A 246 -2.39 21.54 14.86
C ARG A 246 -2.76 20.41 13.91
N LEU A 247 -2.09 19.28 14.03
CA LEU A 247 -2.39 18.07 13.25
C LEU A 247 -2.75 16.92 14.20
N TYR A 248 -4.01 16.57 14.20
CA TYR A 248 -4.51 15.40 14.94
C TYR A 248 -4.41 14.16 14.07
N ALA A 249 -3.76 13.11 14.58
CA ALA A 249 -3.62 11.82 13.93
C ALA A 249 -4.47 10.79 14.69
N PHE A 250 -5.68 10.52 14.20
CA PHE A 250 -6.60 9.58 14.82
C PHE A 250 -6.47 8.19 14.22
N ASP A 251 -6.52 7.17 15.05
CA ASP A 251 -6.67 5.77 14.64
C ASP A 251 -7.30 4.97 15.80
N VAL A 252 -8.05 3.94 15.46
CA VAL A 252 -8.61 3.00 16.46
C VAL A 252 -7.55 2.02 16.97
N SER A 253 -6.45 1.86 16.24
CA SER A 253 -5.35 0.94 16.55
C SER A 253 -4.21 1.65 17.27
N GLY A 254 -4.13 1.48 18.61
CA GLY A 254 -3.00 1.98 19.39
C GLY A 254 -1.65 1.40 18.93
N HIS A 255 -1.62 0.17 18.41
CA HIS A 255 -0.40 -0.43 17.88
C HIS A 255 0.11 0.31 16.62
N ARG A 256 -0.79 0.72 15.71
CA ARG A 256 -0.41 1.51 14.53
C ARG A 256 0.11 2.89 14.94
N LEU A 257 -0.54 3.57 15.87
CA LEU A 257 -0.08 4.85 16.39
C LEU A 257 1.26 4.74 17.15
N ALA A 258 1.53 3.62 17.81
CA ALA A 258 2.83 3.37 18.41
C ALA A 258 3.94 3.30 17.35
N ALA A 259 3.67 2.76 16.16
CA ALA A 259 4.61 2.74 15.03
C ALA A 259 4.87 4.14 14.44
N LEU A 260 3.95 5.09 14.58
CA LEU A 260 4.16 6.49 14.20
C LEU A 260 5.20 7.19 15.09
N GLN A 261 5.29 6.87 16.37
CA GLN A 261 6.11 7.61 17.33
C GLN A 261 7.60 7.73 16.95
N PRO A 262 8.32 6.65 16.59
CA PRO A 262 9.73 6.77 16.19
C PRO A 262 9.90 7.58 14.90
N ARG A 263 8.97 7.49 13.97
CA ARG A 263 8.96 8.25 12.71
C ARG A 263 8.74 9.75 12.97
N LEU A 264 7.82 10.06 13.87
CA LEU A 264 7.54 11.44 14.29
C LEU A 264 8.77 12.10 14.92
N ARG A 265 9.48 11.39 15.82
CA ARG A 265 10.74 11.90 16.39
C ARG A 265 11.79 12.19 15.32
N ARG A 266 11.97 11.28 14.33
CA ARG A 266 12.91 11.51 13.22
C ARG A 266 12.52 12.70 12.36
N SER A 267 11.22 12.88 12.10
CA SER A 267 10.74 13.94 11.21
C SER A 267 11.01 15.35 11.70
N GLY A 268 11.13 15.55 13.01
CA GLY A 268 11.26 16.87 13.64
C GLY A 268 9.96 17.67 13.69
N LEU A 269 8.81 17.00 13.53
CA LEU A 269 7.48 17.62 13.65
C LEU A 269 7.03 17.66 15.13
N GLU A 270 6.62 18.83 15.59
CA GLU A 270 6.14 19.05 16.96
C GLU A 270 4.63 19.34 17.03
N ASN A 271 4.00 19.59 15.88
CA ASN A 271 2.59 19.96 15.79
C ASN A 271 1.64 18.77 15.59
N VAL A 272 2.13 17.54 15.67
CA VAL A 272 1.36 16.30 15.48
C VAL A 272 0.93 15.74 16.83
N HIS A 273 -0.37 15.45 16.95
CA HIS A 273 -1.01 14.90 18.14
C HIS A 273 -1.63 13.52 17.84
N PRO A 274 -0.86 12.43 17.97
CA PRO A 274 -1.41 11.06 17.81
C PRO A 274 -2.39 10.76 18.93
N MET A 275 -3.57 10.25 18.56
CA MET A 275 -4.63 9.99 19.52
C MET A 275 -5.42 8.74 19.12
N GLN A 276 -5.37 7.72 19.96
CA GLN A 276 -6.23 6.56 19.78
C GLN A 276 -7.66 6.93 20.12
N ILE A 277 -8.58 6.68 19.21
CA ILE A 277 -10.02 6.87 19.38
C ILE A 277 -10.71 5.51 19.52
N ALA A 278 -11.82 5.45 20.25
CA ALA A 278 -12.57 4.22 20.43
C ALA A 278 -13.40 3.89 19.16
N SER A 279 -13.92 4.91 18.49
CA SER A 279 -14.70 4.82 17.27
C SER A 279 -14.79 6.19 16.58
N ASP A 280 -15.47 6.26 15.46
CA ASP A 280 -15.88 7.48 14.76
C ASP A 280 -16.80 8.41 15.58
N ARG A 281 -17.36 7.93 16.71
CA ARG A 281 -18.22 8.66 17.66
C ARG A 281 -17.53 8.99 18.99
N ASP A 282 -16.21 8.95 19.02
CA ASP A 282 -15.42 9.28 20.22
C ASP A 282 -15.62 10.77 20.59
N GLU A 283 -15.81 11.08 21.87
CA GLU A 283 -16.01 12.46 22.34
C GLU A 283 -14.87 13.42 21.91
N ARG A 284 -13.65 12.92 21.78
CA ARG A 284 -12.51 13.72 21.32
C ARG A 284 -12.65 14.14 19.88
N VAL A 285 -13.28 13.29 19.05
CA VAL A 285 -13.66 13.62 17.68
C VAL A 285 -14.78 14.68 17.70
N GLU A 286 -15.83 14.48 18.49
CA GLU A 286 -16.97 15.39 18.57
C GLU A 286 -16.61 16.80 19.02
N ARG A 287 -15.60 16.96 19.91
CA ARG A 287 -15.10 18.27 20.34
C ARG A 287 -14.51 19.13 19.22
N LEU A 288 -14.13 18.51 18.09
CA LEU A 288 -13.60 19.18 16.90
C LEU A 288 -14.69 19.52 15.87
N ALA A 289 -15.95 19.23 16.13
CA ALA A 289 -17.04 19.47 15.18
C ALA A 289 -17.09 20.94 14.72
N GLY A 290 -17.06 21.14 13.39
CA GLY A 290 -17.09 22.45 12.74
C GLY A 290 -15.86 23.33 12.97
N LYS A 291 -14.70 22.77 13.40
CA LYS A 291 -13.50 23.55 13.77
C LYS A 291 -12.26 23.26 12.91
N VAL A 292 -12.32 22.24 12.05
CA VAL A 292 -11.16 21.73 11.35
C VAL A 292 -11.07 22.31 9.94
N ASP A 293 -9.90 22.83 9.58
CA ASP A 293 -9.64 23.41 8.25
C ASP A 293 -9.56 22.32 7.16
N ARG A 294 -8.92 21.20 7.47
CA ARG A 294 -8.70 20.10 6.55
C ARG A 294 -8.89 18.76 7.24
N VAL A 295 -9.67 17.89 6.65
CA VAL A 295 -9.84 16.50 7.13
C VAL A 295 -9.47 15.55 6.01
N LEU A 296 -8.53 14.65 6.28
CA LEU A 296 -8.19 13.49 5.44
C LEU A 296 -8.83 12.25 6.05
N VAL A 297 -9.55 11.51 5.24
CA VAL A 297 -10.03 10.16 5.54
C VAL A 297 -9.33 9.19 4.59
N ASP A 298 -8.14 8.69 4.98
CA ASP A 298 -7.46 7.59 4.30
C ASP A 298 -8.06 6.27 4.82
N ALA A 299 -9.20 5.92 4.28
CA ALA A 299 -10.08 4.92 4.87
C ALA A 299 -9.52 3.49 4.81
N PRO A 300 -9.80 2.65 5.82
CA PRO A 300 -9.50 1.23 5.74
C PRO A 300 -10.25 0.62 4.56
N CYS A 301 -9.53 -0.14 3.71
CA CYS A 301 -10.04 -0.70 2.47
C CYS A 301 -9.44 -2.08 2.20
N THR A 302 -9.88 -2.75 1.12
CA THR A 302 -9.32 -4.05 0.68
C THR A 302 -7.84 -3.99 0.36
N GLY A 303 -7.30 -2.81 0.04
CA GLY A 303 -5.91 -2.63 -0.38
C GLY A 303 -5.63 -3.13 -1.80
N SER A 304 -6.66 -3.31 -2.63
CA SER A 304 -6.56 -3.86 -3.99
C SER A 304 -5.65 -3.06 -4.94
N GLY A 305 -5.35 -1.81 -4.62
CA GLY A 305 -4.37 -0.99 -5.34
C GLY A 305 -2.90 -1.25 -4.97
N THR A 306 -2.63 -2.06 -3.92
CA THR A 306 -1.27 -2.30 -3.41
C THR A 306 -0.79 -3.74 -3.62
N LEU A 307 -1.41 -4.50 -4.52
CA LEU A 307 -1.15 -5.94 -4.72
C LEU A 307 0.29 -6.23 -5.13
N ARG A 308 0.96 -5.34 -5.85
CA ARG A 308 2.37 -5.48 -6.19
C ARG A 308 3.29 -5.50 -4.96
N ARG A 309 2.83 -4.95 -3.81
CA ARG A 309 3.52 -4.99 -2.50
C ARG A 309 2.97 -6.09 -1.60
N HIS A 310 1.66 -6.23 -1.55
CA HIS A 310 0.91 -7.09 -0.65
C HIS A 310 0.02 -8.08 -1.42
N PRO A 311 0.61 -9.05 -2.16
CA PRO A 311 -0.14 -9.98 -3.00
C PRO A 311 -1.05 -10.92 -2.22
N ASP A 312 -0.87 -11.05 -0.90
CA ASP A 312 -1.74 -11.81 -0.02
C ASP A 312 -3.14 -11.21 0.12
N LEU A 313 -3.30 -9.89 -0.08
CA LEU A 313 -4.58 -9.21 0.05
C LEU A 313 -5.65 -9.78 -0.89
N LYS A 314 -5.29 -10.12 -2.13
CA LYS A 314 -6.26 -10.70 -3.07
C LYS A 314 -6.83 -12.05 -2.61
N TRP A 315 -6.11 -12.77 -1.75
CA TRP A 315 -6.52 -14.07 -1.19
C TRP A 315 -7.16 -13.97 0.20
N ARG A 316 -6.90 -12.88 0.93
CA ARG A 316 -7.43 -12.63 2.28
C ARG A 316 -8.76 -11.90 2.25
N GLN A 317 -9.09 -11.23 1.18
CA GLN A 317 -10.33 -10.50 0.99
C GLN A 317 -11.33 -11.30 0.14
N ASN A 318 -12.61 -10.91 0.21
CA ASN A 318 -13.71 -11.48 -0.53
C ASN A 318 -14.87 -10.47 -0.63
N ASP A 319 -15.97 -10.83 -1.31
CA ASP A 319 -17.14 -9.96 -1.46
C ASP A 319 -17.73 -9.50 -0.13
N ALA A 320 -17.78 -10.38 0.88
CA ALA A 320 -18.33 -10.03 2.19
C ALA A 320 -17.45 -9.00 2.91
N SER A 321 -16.12 -9.16 2.86
CA SER A 321 -15.19 -8.18 3.43
C SER A 321 -15.20 -6.86 2.68
N LEU A 322 -15.34 -6.87 1.35
CA LEU A 322 -15.50 -5.68 0.52
C LEU A 322 -16.76 -4.89 0.94
N ALA A 323 -17.90 -5.57 1.04
CA ALA A 323 -19.15 -4.95 1.45
C ALA A 323 -19.08 -4.34 2.87
N ALA A 324 -18.47 -5.06 3.82
CA ALA A 324 -18.28 -4.59 5.19
C ALA A 324 -17.36 -3.36 5.26
N LEU A 325 -16.27 -3.35 4.50
CA LEU A 325 -15.34 -2.22 4.42
C LEU A 325 -16.02 -1.00 3.79
N ALA A 326 -16.75 -1.17 2.69
CA ALA A 326 -17.50 -0.07 2.05
C ALA A 326 -18.55 0.55 3.00
N ALA A 327 -19.25 -0.26 3.79
CA ALA A 327 -20.18 0.24 4.80
C ALA A 327 -19.45 1.04 5.90
N SER A 328 -18.28 0.54 6.37
CA SER A 328 -17.45 1.23 7.35
C SER A 328 -16.91 2.56 6.81
N GLN A 329 -16.48 2.60 5.55
CA GLN A 329 -15.97 3.79 4.87
C GLN A 329 -17.05 4.90 4.82
N ARG A 330 -18.30 4.56 4.50
CA ARG A 330 -19.43 5.51 4.52
C ARG A 330 -19.64 6.10 5.92
N ALA A 331 -19.60 5.27 6.95
CA ALA A 331 -19.79 5.72 8.34
C ALA A 331 -18.63 6.65 8.79
N ILE A 332 -17.40 6.28 8.49
CA ILE A 332 -16.21 7.07 8.82
C ILE A 332 -16.23 8.42 8.09
N LEU A 333 -16.54 8.42 6.80
CA LEU A 333 -16.63 9.64 5.99
C LEU A 333 -17.70 10.60 6.52
N ALA A 334 -18.89 10.09 6.86
CA ALA A 334 -19.96 10.89 7.45
C ALA A 334 -19.56 11.47 8.82
N ALA A 335 -18.84 10.72 9.64
CA ALA A 335 -18.33 11.20 10.92
C ALA A 335 -17.26 12.30 10.74
N ALA A 336 -16.31 12.08 9.85
CA ALA A 336 -15.23 13.01 9.55
C ALA A 336 -15.75 14.33 8.96
N ALA A 337 -16.80 14.29 8.14
CA ALA A 337 -17.44 15.47 7.55
C ALA A 337 -17.93 16.47 8.60
N ARG A 338 -18.40 15.99 9.77
CA ARG A 338 -18.86 16.86 10.86
C ARG A 338 -17.76 17.75 11.43
N LEU A 339 -16.49 17.36 11.29
CA LEU A 339 -15.35 18.10 11.82
C LEU A 339 -15.01 19.34 10.99
N VAL A 340 -15.31 19.30 9.71
CA VAL A 340 -14.90 20.32 8.75
C VAL A 340 -15.65 21.64 9.06
N LYS A 341 -14.94 22.76 9.18
CA LYS A 341 -15.56 24.08 9.34
C LYS A 341 -16.14 24.59 8.00
N PRO A 342 -17.05 25.57 7.98
CA PRO A 342 -17.43 26.26 6.75
C PRO A 342 -16.19 26.75 5.98
N GLY A 343 -16.14 26.53 4.68
CA GLY A 343 -14.99 26.80 3.82
C GLY A 343 -13.81 25.83 3.98
N GLY A 344 -13.89 24.87 4.91
CA GLY A 344 -12.89 23.82 5.11
C GLY A 344 -12.97 22.73 4.03
N ARG A 345 -11.90 21.91 3.95
CA ARG A 345 -11.79 20.82 2.97
C ARG A 345 -11.91 19.44 3.62
N LEU A 346 -12.69 18.57 2.99
CA LEU A 346 -12.76 17.14 3.25
C LEU A 346 -12.12 16.39 2.09
N VAL A 347 -11.28 15.40 2.39
CA VAL A 347 -10.70 14.49 1.41
C VAL A 347 -10.96 13.06 1.86
N TYR A 348 -11.62 12.29 1.02
CA TYR A 348 -11.77 10.85 1.15
C TYR A 348 -10.80 10.16 0.21
N ALA A 349 -10.10 9.16 0.71
CA ALA A 349 -9.11 8.41 -0.06
C ALA A 349 -9.10 6.93 0.32
N THR A 350 -8.76 6.07 -0.64
CA THR A 350 -8.48 4.65 -0.43
C THR A 350 -7.32 4.19 -1.31
N CYS A 351 -6.60 3.16 -0.86
CA CYS A 351 -5.68 2.39 -1.70
C CYS A 351 -6.40 1.19 -2.36
N SER A 352 -7.64 1.43 -2.83
CA SER A 352 -8.44 0.47 -3.58
C SER A 352 -8.63 0.93 -5.03
N VAL A 353 -8.69 -0.02 -5.93
CA VAL A 353 -9.01 0.18 -7.34
C VAL A 353 -10.47 -0.18 -7.68
N LEU A 354 -11.26 -0.55 -6.69
CA LEU A 354 -12.65 -0.96 -6.85
C LEU A 354 -13.60 0.23 -6.66
N ALA A 355 -14.54 0.42 -7.57
CA ALA A 355 -15.55 1.47 -7.50
C ALA A 355 -16.36 1.42 -6.19
N ALA A 356 -16.63 0.21 -5.68
CA ALA A 356 -17.35 -0.01 -4.43
C ALA A 356 -16.70 0.67 -3.19
N GLU A 357 -15.37 0.89 -3.23
CA GLU A 357 -14.60 1.57 -2.17
C GLU A 357 -14.13 2.97 -2.57
N GLY A 358 -14.40 3.39 -3.79
CA GLY A 358 -14.03 4.70 -4.34
C GLY A 358 -15.26 5.51 -4.69
N GLU A 359 -15.66 5.40 -5.95
CA GLU A 359 -16.72 6.19 -6.57
C GLU A 359 -18.05 6.04 -5.86
N ASP A 360 -18.48 4.80 -5.55
CA ASP A 360 -19.78 4.53 -4.93
C ASP A 360 -19.88 5.17 -3.53
N VAL A 361 -18.80 5.13 -2.75
CA VAL A 361 -18.77 5.78 -1.42
C VAL A 361 -18.81 7.29 -1.55
N ALA A 362 -18.07 7.86 -2.51
CA ALA A 362 -18.04 9.30 -2.76
C ALA A 362 -19.40 9.81 -3.26
N ASP A 363 -20.04 9.10 -4.19
CA ASP A 363 -21.36 9.46 -4.74
C ASP A 363 -22.47 9.36 -3.67
N ASP A 364 -22.41 8.33 -2.81
CA ASP A 364 -23.32 8.20 -1.66
C ASP A 364 -23.18 9.37 -0.70
N PHE A 365 -21.94 9.79 -0.42
CA PHE A 365 -21.69 10.94 0.44
C PHE A 365 -22.23 12.25 -0.16
N GLU A 366 -21.99 12.48 -1.45
CA GLU A 366 -22.50 13.67 -2.16
C GLU A 366 -24.03 13.76 -2.08
N ARG A 367 -24.72 12.65 -2.35
CA ARG A 367 -26.18 12.59 -2.24
C ARG A 367 -26.67 12.85 -0.80
N ALA A 368 -26.01 12.21 0.18
CA ALA A 368 -26.38 12.35 1.59
C ALA A 368 -26.10 13.74 2.16
N SER A 369 -25.11 14.45 1.62
CA SER A 369 -24.70 15.79 2.09
C SER A 369 -25.70 16.90 1.73
N GLY A 370 -26.63 16.64 0.81
CA GLY A 370 -27.69 17.59 0.43
C GLY A 370 -27.17 18.96 -0.05
N GLY A 371 -25.97 19.00 -0.65
CA GLY A 371 -25.32 20.24 -1.11
C GLY A 371 -24.49 20.98 -0.06
N ALA A 372 -24.35 20.44 1.16
CA ALA A 372 -23.50 21.03 2.19
C ALA A 372 -22.00 20.94 1.86
N PHE A 373 -21.63 20.12 0.87
CA PHE A 373 -20.26 19.91 0.40
C PHE A 373 -20.23 20.03 -1.13
N ALA A 374 -19.50 21.02 -1.62
CA ALA A 374 -19.24 21.20 -3.05
C ALA A 374 -18.00 20.44 -3.47
N ARG A 375 -18.03 19.75 -4.60
CA ARG A 375 -16.89 19.03 -5.17
C ARG A 375 -15.73 19.99 -5.48
N VAL A 376 -14.52 19.54 -5.26
CA VAL A 376 -13.28 20.28 -5.60
C VAL A 376 -12.48 19.43 -6.58
N SER A 377 -11.99 20.03 -7.66
CA SER A 377 -11.15 19.35 -8.64
C SER A 377 -9.83 18.86 -8.00
N ALA A 378 -9.56 17.56 -8.15
CA ALA A 378 -8.29 16.98 -7.74
C ALA A 378 -7.14 17.51 -8.62
N GLU A 379 -7.37 17.73 -9.91
CA GLU A 379 -6.40 18.33 -10.84
C GLU A 379 -5.94 19.70 -10.36
N GLU A 380 -6.88 20.61 -10.05
CA GLU A 380 -6.53 21.92 -9.49
C GLU A 380 -5.77 21.81 -8.16
N ALA A 381 -6.14 20.84 -7.30
CA ALA A 381 -5.47 20.66 -6.03
C ALA A 381 -4.03 20.18 -6.22
N LEU A 382 -3.79 19.26 -7.17
CA LEU A 382 -2.47 18.79 -7.58
C LEU A 382 -1.64 19.90 -8.24
N GLY A 383 -2.23 20.68 -9.14
CA GLY A 383 -1.57 21.82 -9.77
C GLY A 383 -1.08 22.86 -8.76
N ARG A 384 -1.90 23.19 -7.75
CA ARG A 384 -1.50 24.07 -6.63
C ARG A 384 -0.36 23.49 -5.79
N ALA A 385 -0.22 22.17 -5.76
CA ALA A 385 0.87 21.45 -5.08
C ALA A 385 2.09 21.22 -5.98
N GLN A 386 2.11 21.81 -7.19
CA GLN A 386 3.20 21.70 -8.17
C GLN A 386 3.47 20.26 -8.62
N VAL A 387 2.43 19.46 -8.67
CA VAL A 387 2.50 18.09 -9.20
C VAL A 387 2.60 18.15 -10.73
N GLY A 388 3.57 17.43 -11.28
CA GLY A 388 3.71 17.31 -12.73
C GLY A 388 2.60 16.47 -13.34
N ASP A 389 2.13 16.85 -14.54
CA ASP A 389 1.14 16.10 -15.33
C ASP A 389 -0.14 15.75 -14.54
N ALA A 390 -0.68 16.74 -13.80
CA ALA A 390 -1.84 16.54 -12.92
C ALA A 390 -3.09 16.04 -13.67
N GLU A 391 -3.24 16.40 -14.94
CA GLU A 391 -4.35 15.98 -15.79
C GLU A 391 -4.40 14.46 -15.98
N SER A 392 -3.24 13.82 -16.15
CA SER A 392 -3.18 12.36 -16.34
C SER A 392 -3.56 11.57 -15.07
N LEU A 393 -3.55 12.21 -13.90
CA LEU A 393 -3.77 11.57 -12.59
C LEU A 393 -5.24 11.58 -12.16
N VAL A 394 -6.13 12.12 -12.97
CA VAL A 394 -7.54 12.29 -12.62
C VAL A 394 -8.48 11.60 -13.62
N GLU A 395 -9.60 11.14 -13.11
CA GLU A 395 -10.75 10.72 -13.91
C GLU A 395 -11.95 11.61 -13.50
N GLY A 396 -12.38 12.48 -14.41
CA GLY A 396 -13.28 13.59 -14.09
C GLY A 396 -12.62 14.56 -13.10
N GLU A 397 -13.27 14.81 -11.96
CA GLU A 397 -12.74 15.72 -10.92
C GLU A 397 -12.01 14.97 -9.77
N ARG A 398 -11.87 13.64 -9.86
CA ARG A 398 -11.36 12.77 -8.79
C ARG A 398 -9.96 12.28 -9.13
N LEU A 399 -9.11 12.17 -8.13
CA LEU A 399 -7.81 11.50 -8.28
C LEU A 399 -8.06 9.99 -8.50
N ARG A 400 -7.47 9.46 -9.56
CA ARG A 400 -7.53 8.03 -9.88
C ARG A 400 -6.17 7.55 -10.37
N LEU A 401 -5.50 6.76 -9.56
CA LEU A 401 -4.19 6.21 -9.90
C LEU A 401 -4.29 4.72 -10.22
N TRP A 402 -3.72 4.35 -11.36
CA TRP A 402 -3.64 2.98 -11.84
C TRP A 402 -2.18 2.56 -11.97
N THR A 403 -1.84 1.39 -11.44
CA THR A 403 -0.45 0.89 -11.43
C THR A 403 0.17 0.84 -12.83
N HIS A 404 -0.58 0.39 -13.82
CA HIS A 404 -0.12 0.23 -15.21
C HIS A 404 -0.01 1.55 -16.00
N ARG A 405 -0.69 2.60 -15.55
CA ARG A 405 -0.65 3.93 -16.20
C ARG A 405 0.40 4.85 -15.56
N HIS A 406 0.48 4.84 -14.21
CA HIS A 406 1.23 5.85 -13.46
C HIS A 406 2.47 5.29 -12.75
N ALA A 407 2.71 3.97 -12.82
CA ALA A 407 3.81 3.28 -12.11
C ALA A 407 3.82 3.52 -10.58
N THR A 408 2.67 3.94 -10.00
CA THR A 408 2.40 4.06 -8.56
C THR A 408 1.57 2.87 -8.06
N ASP A 409 1.33 2.76 -6.77
CA ASP A 409 0.23 1.94 -6.28
C ASP A 409 -1.10 2.54 -6.75
N GLY A 410 -2.17 1.73 -6.79
CA GLY A 410 -3.49 2.18 -7.19
C GLY A 410 -4.18 2.94 -6.05
N PHE A 411 -4.75 4.11 -6.36
CA PHE A 411 -5.43 4.95 -5.38
C PHE A 411 -6.66 5.63 -5.98
N PHE A 412 -7.57 5.98 -5.09
CA PHE A 412 -8.70 6.85 -5.35
C PHE A 412 -8.74 7.99 -4.33
N ALA A 413 -9.12 9.21 -4.76
CA ALA A 413 -9.54 10.25 -3.83
C ALA A 413 -10.58 11.19 -4.42
N ALA A 414 -11.52 11.61 -3.56
CA ALA A 414 -12.52 12.64 -3.82
C ALA A 414 -12.37 13.78 -2.81
N LEU A 415 -12.56 15.00 -3.28
CA LEU A 415 -12.33 16.22 -2.52
C LEU A 415 -13.59 17.07 -2.48
N TRP A 416 -13.89 17.65 -1.33
CA TRP A 416 -15.02 18.58 -1.17
C TRP A 416 -14.64 19.77 -0.31
N GLN A 417 -15.32 20.87 -0.55
CA GLN A 417 -15.31 22.05 0.30
C GLN A 417 -16.66 22.18 0.98
N ARG A 418 -16.67 22.35 2.29
CA ARG A 418 -17.91 22.62 3.03
C ARG A 418 -18.41 24.03 2.73
N ALA A 419 -19.71 24.15 2.43
CA ALA A 419 -20.41 25.42 2.25
C ALA A 419 -20.38 26.31 3.50
#